data_014271271f5e39792240f6cb54168d59
#
_entry.id   014271271f5e39792240f6cb54168d59
#
_cell.length_a   1.000
_cell.length_b   1.000
_cell.length_c   1.000
_cell.angle_alpha   90.00
_cell.angle_beta   90.00
_cell.angle_gamma   90.00
#
_symmetry.space_group_name_H-M   'P 1'
#
loop_
_entity.id
_entity.type
_entity.pdbx_description
1 polymer ?
#
loop_
_entity_poly.entity_id
_entity_poly.type
_entity_poly.pdbx_seq_one_letter_code
_entity_poly.pdbx_strand_id
1 'polypeptide(L)'
;PGIRASLNEAGELVLTAVNAPPEAVIRMDVNAGSPRMLCTQGRYLAPVQAPPGARIRFRLFRGKRGITAPETFIMPGPPPARAVPSTLIPCTQDRDFMIYDWASRHEAAYRIVRETHPDLLFIGDSITHFWGGEPKGPSVRGMETWEKIMRPAGFHNLGYGFDRIENVLWRV
;
A
#
# COMPACT_ATOMS: atom_id res chain seq x y z
N PRO A 1 15.25 -17.00 9.58
CA PRO A 1 14.62 -16.20 8.53
C PRO A 1 15.33 -14.87 8.36
N GLY A 2 15.32 -14.30 7.15
CA GLY A 2 15.93 -13.03 6.81
C GLY A 2 15.28 -12.42 5.58
N ILE A 3 15.79 -11.25 5.16
CA ILE A 3 15.39 -10.59 3.92
C ILE A 3 16.65 -10.33 3.10
N ARG A 4 16.62 -10.68 1.83
CA ARG A 4 17.63 -10.25 0.86
C ARG A 4 17.10 -9.02 0.15
N ALA A 5 17.90 -7.97 0.13
CA ALA A 5 17.62 -6.73 -0.59
C ALA A 5 18.60 -6.63 -1.78
N SER A 6 18.08 -6.35 -2.98
CA SER A 6 18.86 -6.16 -4.20
C SER A 6 18.16 -5.17 -5.13
N LEU A 7 18.88 -4.60 -6.08
CA LEU A 7 18.27 -3.81 -7.14
C LEU A 7 18.05 -4.69 -8.37
N ASN A 8 16.94 -4.49 -9.07
CA ASN A 8 16.70 -5.07 -10.39
C ASN A 8 17.36 -4.21 -11.50
N GLU A 9 17.23 -4.62 -12.75
CA GLU A 9 17.78 -3.91 -13.91
C GLU A 9 17.20 -2.50 -14.08
N ALA A 10 15.98 -2.26 -13.61
CA ALA A 10 15.35 -0.94 -13.62
C ALA A 10 15.81 -0.04 -12.45
N GLY A 11 16.69 -0.53 -11.57
CA GLY A 11 17.16 0.21 -10.40
C GLY A 11 16.15 0.25 -9.23
N GLU A 12 15.13 -0.60 -9.25
CA GLU A 12 14.13 -0.69 -8.20
C GLU A 12 14.58 -1.70 -7.12
N LEU A 13 14.23 -1.42 -5.87
CA LEU A 13 14.54 -2.31 -4.76
C LEU A 13 13.63 -3.54 -4.74
N VAL A 14 14.24 -4.71 -4.83
CA VAL A 14 13.60 -6.02 -4.69
C VAL A 14 13.93 -6.60 -3.32
N LEU A 15 12.89 -6.98 -2.57
CA LEU A 15 12.99 -7.62 -1.27
C LEU A 15 12.53 -9.08 -1.37
N THR A 16 13.38 -10.01 -0.97
CA THR A 16 13.06 -11.45 -1.00
C THR A 16 13.19 -12.04 0.40
N ALA A 17 12.13 -12.65 0.89
CA ALA A 17 12.17 -13.39 2.15
C ALA A 17 13.01 -14.66 1.99
N VAL A 18 13.91 -14.93 2.93
CA VAL A 18 14.84 -16.06 2.93
C VAL A 18 14.60 -16.91 4.18
N ASN A 19 14.42 -18.23 4.00
CA ASN A 19 14.17 -19.17 5.10
C ASN A 19 13.03 -18.70 6.02
N ALA A 20 11.99 -18.10 5.43
CA ALA A 20 10.84 -17.55 6.14
C ALA A 20 9.66 -18.54 6.12
N PRO A 21 8.80 -18.54 7.15
CA PRO A 21 7.55 -19.30 7.12
C PRO A 21 6.67 -18.85 5.95
N PRO A 22 5.84 -19.76 5.37
CA PRO A 22 5.01 -19.43 4.20
C PRO A 22 4.07 -18.24 4.41
N GLU A 23 3.59 -18.04 5.64
CA GLU A 23 2.70 -16.96 6.02
C GLU A 23 3.43 -15.65 6.40
N ALA A 24 4.75 -15.62 6.31
CA ALA A 24 5.51 -14.42 6.62
C ALA A 24 5.36 -13.37 5.52
N VAL A 25 5.18 -12.12 5.93
CA VAL A 25 5.10 -10.98 5.02
C VAL A 25 6.20 -9.97 5.32
N ILE A 26 6.73 -9.35 4.27
CA ILE A 26 7.64 -8.22 4.42
C ILE A 26 6.79 -6.96 4.56
N ARG A 27 7.02 -6.20 5.63
CA ARG A 27 6.50 -4.85 5.78
C ARG A 27 7.64 -3.86 5.67
N MET A 28 7.35 -2.72 5.06
CA MET A 28 8.35 -1.71 4.76
C MET A 28 7.80 -0.30 4.93
N ASP A 29 8.72 0.65 5.03
CA ASP A 29 8.45 2.07 5.08
C ASP A 29 9.55 2.82 4.32
N VAL A 30 9.16 3.81 3.53
CA VAL A 30 10.08 4.63 2.73
C VAL A 30 10.25 5.99 3.40
N ASN A 31 11.49 6.41 3.64
CA ASN A 31 11.84 7.68 4.29
C ASN A 31 11.18 7.84 5.68
N ALA A 32 11.21 6.78 6.48
CA ALA A 32 10.55 6.73 7.76
C ALA A 32 10.90 7.89 8.70
N GLY A 33 9.93 8.70 9.02
CA GLY A 33 10.08 9.79 9.99
C GLY A 33 10.11 9.33 11.45
N SER A 34 9.60 8.13 11.76
CA SER A 34 9.56 7.60 13.13
C SER A 34 9.85 6.11 13.18
N PRO A 35 10.77 5.68 14.06
CA PRO A 35 11.08 4.25 14.26
C PRO A 35 9.90 3.41 14.73
N ARG A 36 8.92 4.00 15.39
CA ARG A 36 7.74 3.29 15.93
C ARG A 36 6.69 2.92 14.88
N MET A 37 6.65 3.63 13.76
CA MET A 37 5.65 3.41 12.70
C MET A 37 6.17 2.58 11.52
N LEU A 38 7.42 2.19 11.58
CA LEU A 38 8.18 1.65 10.48
C LEU A 38 7.61 0.45 9.79
N CYS A 39 7.20 -0.52 10.53
CA CYS A 39 6.89 -1.82 9.96
C CYS A 39 5.39 -2.06 9.82
N THR A 40 4.58 -1.02 10.03
CA THR A 40 3.13 -1.09 9.95
C THR A 40 2.56 -0.30 8.78
N GLN A 41 3.41 0.36 7.98
CA GLN A 41 2.93 1.30 6.98
C GLN A 41 2.61 0.67 5.63
N GLY A 42 3.36 -0.34 5.20
CA GLY A 42 3.07 -0.99 3.94
C GLY A 42 3.58 -2.43 3.86
N ARG A 43 2.85 -3.29 3.15
CA ARG A 43 3.34 -4.61 2.73
C ARG A 43 4.15 -4.43 1.46
N TYR A 44 5.27 -5.13 1.38
CA TYR A 44 5.99 -5.26 0.13
C TYR A 44 5.21 -6.17 -0.83
N LEU A 45 4.72 -5.61 -1.92
CA LEU A 45 3.92 -6.32 -2.93
C LEU A 45 4.58 -6.30 -4.32
N ALA A 46 5.46 -5.32 -4.56
CA ALA A 46 6.13 -5.14 -5.84
C ALA A 46 7.49 -4.45 -5.62
N PRO A 47 8.41 -4.46 -6.61
CA PRO A 47 9.66 -3.70 -6.55
C PRO A 47 9.40 -2.22 -6.21
N VAL A 48 10.29 -1.65 -5.40
CA VAL A 48 10.13 -0.29 -4.87
C VAL A 48 10.94 0.70 -5.69
N GLN A 49 10.26 1.63 -6.32
CA GLN A 49 10.90 2.78 -6.94
C GLN A 49 11.03 3.91 -5.91
N ALA A 50 12.23 4.35 -5.64
CA ALA A 50 12.49 5.46 -4.73
C ALA A 50 13.69 6.28 -5.20
N PRO A 51 13.73 7.61 -4.89
CA PRO A 51 14.82 8.47 -5.31
C PRO A 51 16.17 8.07 -4.68
N PRO A 52 17.29 8.43 -5.30
CA PRO A 52 18.61 8.24 -4.70
C PRO A 52 18.67 8.81 -3.28
N GLY A 53 19.35 8.10 -2.39
CA GLY A 53 19.47 8.48 -0.98
C GLY A 53 18.22 8.21 -0.12
N ALA A 54 17.11 7.74 -0.70
CA ALA A 54 15.95 7.33 0.07
C ALA A 54 16.30 6.16 0.99
N ARG A 55 15.79 6.20 2.21
CA ARG A 55 15.96 5.15 3.21
C ARG A 55 14.71 4.30 3.25
N ILE A 56 14.86 3.02 2.92
CA ILE A 56 13.77 2.04 2.94
C ILE A 56 14.08 1.08 4.10
N ARG A 57 13.18 1.05 5.08
CA ARG A 57 13.29 0.15 6.22
C ARG A 57 12.28 -0.96 6.07
N PHE A 58 12.68 -2.17 6.39
CA PHE A 58 11.84 -3.35 6.19
C PHE A 58 12.11 -4.39 7.29
N ARG A 59 11.14 -5.27 7.46
CA ARG A 59 11.17 -6.36 8.44
C ARG A 59 10.21 -7.47 8.03
N LEU A 60 10.52 -8.72 8.40
CA LEU A 60 9.58 -9.84 8.31
C LEU A 60 8.61 -9.88 9.48
N PHE A 61 7.36 -10.16 9.18
CA PHE A 61 6.29 -10.35 10.14
C PHE A 61 5.55 -11.66 9.92
N ARG A 62 5.11 -12.28 11.02
CA ARG A 62 4.12 -13.33 11.07
C ARG A 62 2.92 -12.78 11.84
N GLY A 63 1.81 -12.53 11.13
CA GLY A 63 0.70 -11.78 11.70
C GLY A 63 1.15 -10.40 12.21
N LYS A 64 0.98 -10.16 13.52
CA LYS A 64 1.37 -8.91 14.18
C LYS A 64 2.81 -8.90 14.71
N ARG A 65 3.47 -10.06 14.76
CA ARG A 65 4.79 -10.21 15.37
C ARG A 65 5.90 -10.07 14.34
N GLY A 66 6.83 -9.15 14.56
CA GLY A 66 8.08 -9.10 13.80
C GLY A 66 8.97 -10.29 14.17
N ILE A 67 9.45 -11.02 13.17
CA ILE A 67 10.25 -12.25 13.32
C ILE A 67 11.72 -12.08 12.96
N THR A 68 12.11 -10.90 12.44
CA THR A 68 13.51 -10.50 12.26
C THR A 68 13.77 -9.15 12.95
N ALA A 69 15.03 -8.73 13.00
CA ALA A 69 15.37 -7.34 13.30
C ALA A 69 14.92 -6.44 12.13
N PRO A 70 14.64 -5.15 12.38
CA PRO A 70 14.46 -4.17 11.30
C PRO A 70 15.77 -3.95 10.54
N GLU A 71 15.68 -3.90 9.21
CA GLU A 71 16.81 -3.61 8.33
C GLU A 71 16.57 -2.32 7.56
N THR A 72 17.62 -1.71 7.03
CA THR A 72 17.52 -0.48 6.22
C THR A 72 18.34 -0.64 4.97
N PHE A 73 17.73 -0.37 3.82
CA PHE A 73 18.41 -0.19 2.55
C PHE A 73 18.43 1.30 2.19
N ILE A 74 19.56 1.78 1.69
CA ILE A 74 19.68 3.15 1.19
C ILE A 74 19.81 3.08 -0.33
N MET A 75 18.91 3.74 -1.04
CA MET A 75 18.96 3.80 -2.49
C MET A 75 20.27 4.43 -2.95
N PRO A 76 21.01 3.83 -3.88
CA PRO A 76 22.32 4.33 -4.33
C PRO A 76 22.19 5.67 -5.07
N GLY A 77 23.27 6.43 -5.04
CA GLY A 77 23.39 7.74 -5.67
C GLY A 77 23.28 8.91 -4.69
N PRO A 78 23.69 10.10 -5.11
CA PRO A 78 23.59 11.29 -4.26
C PRO A 78 22.13 11.65 -4.03
N PRO A 79 21.76 12.09 -2.82
CA PRO A 79 20.43 12.58 -2.56
C PRO A 79 20.12 13.78 -3.47
N PRO A 80 18.86 13.95 -3.90
CA PRO A 80 18.47 15.09 -4.72
C PRO A 80 18.78 16.40 -3.98
N ALA A 81 19.15 17.43 -4.74
CA ALA A 81 19.48 18.75 -4.20
C ALA A 81 18.32 19.37 -3.37
N ARG A 82 17.10 18.97 -3.66
CA ARG A 82 15.90 19.28 -2.88
C ARG A 82 15.25 17.98 -2.38
N ALA A 83 14.94 17.93 -1.10
CA ALA A 83 14.25 16.77 -0.52
C ALA A 83 12.94 16.49 -1.26
N VAL A 84 12.76 15.24 -1.70
CA VAL A 84 11.48 14.79 -2.27
C VAL A 84 10.54 14.51 -1.08
N PRO A 85 9.36 15.15 -1.01
CA PRO A 85 8.39 14.84 0.01
C PRO A 85 7.98 13.36 -0.04
N SER A 86 7.90 12.70 1.11
CA SER A 86 7.50 11.28 1.20
C SER A 86 6.12 11.02 0.57
N THR A 87 5.24 12.01 0.59
CA THR A 87 3.92 11.95 -0.04
C THR A 87 3.94 11.83 -1.56
N LEU A 88 5.08 12.08 -2.20
CA LEU A 88 5.29 11.92 -3.64
C LEU A 88 5.98 10.60 -4.01
N ILE A 89 6.27 9.75 -3.03
CA ILE A 89 6.91 8.45 -3.25
C ILE A 89 5.83 7.37 -3.14
N PRO A 90 5.40 6.78 -4.28
CA PRO A 90 4.35 5.77 -4.27
C PRO A 90 4.71 4.60 -3.35
N CYS A 91 3.81 4.23 -2.47
CA CYS A 91 4.00 3.07 -1.60
C CYS A 91 2.67 2.43 -1.18
N THR A 92 2.73 1.15 -0.86
CA THR A 92 1.61 0.41 -0.27
C THR A 92 1.37 0.84 1.18
N GLN A 93 0.26 0.41 1.77
CA GLN A 93 0.02 0.61 3.20
C GLN A 93 -0.55 -0.66 3.86
N ASP A 94 -0.43 -0.73 5.17
CA ASP A 94 -0.98 -1.81 5.99
C ASP A 94 -1.33 -1.27 7.40
N ARG A 95 -1.77 -0.01 7.46
CA ARG A 95 -2.05 0.68 8.74
C ARG A 95 -3.31 0.15 9.43
N ASP A 96 -4.26 -0.31 8.65
CA ASP A 96 -5.57 -0.74 9.13
C ASP A 96 -5.79 -2.26 9.02
N PHE A 97 -4.70 -3.03 9.03
CA PHE A 97 -4.69 -4.49 8.87
C PHE A 97 -5.56 -5.25 9.88
N MET A 98 -5.97 -4.58 10.97
CA MET A 98 -6.87 -5.13 11.98
C MET A 98 -8.33 -5.15 11.51
N ILE A 99 -8.68 -4.26 10.59
CA ILE A 99 -10.05 -4.01 10.14
C ILE A 99 -10.28 -4.64 8.78
N TYR A 100 -9.30 -4.51 7.86
CA TYR A 100 -9.38 -5.11 6.53
C TYR A 100 -7.96 -5.37 5.97
N ASP A 101 -7.88 -6.25 4.99
CA ASP A 101 -6.64 -6.48 4.22
C ASP A 101 -6.61 -5.55 3.00
N TRP A 102 -5.71 -4.58 3.02
CA TRP A 102 -5.57 -3.56 1.98
C TRP A 102 -5.22 -4.17 0.61
N ALA A 103 -4.33 -5.17 0.59
CA ALA A 103 -3.89 -5.82 -0.64
C ALA A 103 -5.03 -6.60 -1.29
N SER A 104 -5.77 -7.41 -0.51
CA SER A 104 -6.93 -8.15 -1.01
C SER A 104 -8.03 -7.21 -1.54
N ARG A 105 -8.25 -6.07 -0.87
CA ARG A 105 -9.17 -5.06 -1.39
C ARG A 105 -8.69 -4.49 -2.71
N HIS A 106 -7.38 -4.20 -2.83
CA HIS A 106 -6.80 -3.68 -4.05
C HIS A 106 -7.00 -4.66 -5.22
N GLU A 107 -6.67 -5.94 -5.04
CA GLU A 107 -6.87 -6.98 -6.06
C GLU A 107 -8.34 -7.09 -6.49
N ALA A 108 -9.25 -7.13 -5.51
CA ALA A 108 -10.69 -7.22 -5.79
C ALA A 108 -11.22 -5.99 -6.54
N ALA A 109 -10.84 -4.79 -6.11
CA ALA A 109 -11.25 -3.54 -6.75
C ALA A 109 -10.72 -3.43 -8.19
N TYR A 110 -9.44 -3.78 -8.39
CA TYR A 110 -8.82 -3.77 -9.72
C TYR A 110 -9.44 -4.79 -10.68
N ARG A 111 -9.80 -5.96 -10.18
CA ARG A 111 -10.52 -6.95 -10.98
C ARG A 111 -11.84 -6.38 -11.47
N ILE A 112 -12.62 -5.77 -10.58
CA ILE A 112 -13.90 -5.15 -10.94
C ILE A 112 -13.71 -4.04 -11.99
N VAL A 113 -12.72 -3.15 -11.79
CA VAL A 113 -12.43 -2.08 -12.75
C VAL A 113 -12.12 -2.64 -14.15
N ARG A 114 -11.32 -3.72 -14.23
CA ARG A 114 -10.98 -4.37 -15.52
C ARG A 114 -12.16 -5.06 -16.18
N GLU A 115 -13.07 -5.62 -15.38
CA GLU A 115 -14.24 -6.33 -15.88
C GLU A 115 -15.39 -5.40 -16.28
N THR A 116 -15.56 -4.30 -15.56
CA THR A 116 -16.74 -3.41 -15.72
C THR A 116 -16.43 -2.12 -16.46
N HIS A 117 -15.16 -1.71 -16.57
CA HIS A 117 -14.74 -0.46 -17.20
C HIS A 117 -15.59 0.75 -16.76
N PRO A 118 -15.64 1.07 -15.46
CA PRO A 118 -16.51 2.11 -14.94
C PRO A 118 -16.16 3.49 -15.49
N ASP A 119 -17.18 4.33 -15.74
CA ASP A 119 -17.01 5.68 -16.27
C ASP A 119 -16.35 6.63 -15.25
N LEU A 120 -16.60 6.40 -13.96
CA LEU A 120 -16.17 7.28 -12.87
C LEU A 120 -15.55 6.51 -11.72
N LEU A 121 -14.40 6.99 -11.25
CA LEU A 121 -13.70 6.45 -10.09
C LEU A 121 -13.86 7.37 -8.87
N PHE A 122 -14.36 6.83 -7.77
CA PHE A 122 -14.53 7.54 -6.52
C PHE A 122 -13.37 7.22 -5.59
N ILE A 123 -12.35 8.08 -5.58
CA ILE A 123 -11.08 7.89 -4.87
C ILE A 123 -11.12 8.61 -3.53
N GLY A 124 -10.64 7.95 -2.47
CA GLY A 124 -10.57 8.56 -1.14
C GLY A 124 -10.08 7.61 -0.06
N ASP A 125 -10.21 8.06 1.16
CA ASP A 125 -9.84 7.35 2.39
C ASP A 125 -10.98 6.49 2.97
N SER A 126 -11.05 6.36 4.30
CA SER A 126 -12.07 5.57 5.00
C SER A 126 -13.50 6.09 4.79
N ILE A 127 -13.70 7.38 4.58
CA ILE A 127 -15.02 7.96 4.36
C ILE A 127 -15.57 7.41 3.04
N THR A 128 -14.77 7.45 1.99
CA THR A 128 -15.11 6.89 0.68
C THR A 128 -15.23 5.36 0.75
N HIS A 129 -14.28 4.67 1.41
CA HIS A 129 -14.30 3.22 1.57
C HIS A 129 -15.62 2.70 2.15
N PHE A 130 -16.14 3.39 3.17
CA PHE A 130 -17.33 2.95 3.90
C PHE A 130 -18.63 3.47 3.32
N TRP A 131 -18.60 4.21 2.23
CA TRP A 131 -19.83 4.73 1.65
C TRP A 131 -20.67 3.64 1.01
N GLY A 132 -20.14 2.87 0.08
CA GLY A 132 -20.87 1.79 -0.59
C GLY A 132 -20.10 1.20 -1.77
N GLY A 133 -20.76 0.31 -2.51
CA GLY A 133 -20.19 -0.35 -3.68
C GLY A 133 -19.34 -1.58 -3.35
N GLU A 134 -18.83 -2.21 -4.39
CA GLU A 134 -17.96 -3.38 -4.29
C GLU A 134 -16.48 -2.98 -4.56
N PRO A 135 -15.49 -3.68 -3.96
CA PRO A 135 -15.65 -4.70 -2.92
C PRO A 135 -16.18 -4.07 -1.62
N LYS A 136 -17.07 -4.77 -0.92
CA LYS A 136 -17.67 -4.25 0.32
C LYS A 136 -16.61 -3.92 1.36
N GLY A 137 -16.76 -2.75 1.98
CA GLY A 137 -15.96 -2.37 3.13
C GLY A 137 -16.40 -3.11 4.40
N PRO A 138 -15.59 -3.04 5.48
CA PRO A 138 -15.93 -3.61 6.78
C PRO A 138 -17.16 -2.94 7.43
N SER A 139 -17.52 -1.78 6.95
CA SER A 139 -18.73 -1.03 7.32
C SER A 139 -19.28 -0.34 6.06
N VAL A 140 -20.60 -0.25 5.95
CA VAL A 140 -21.27 0.43 4.83
C VAL A 140 -22.28 1.42 5.39
N ARG A 141 -22.13 2.70 5.07
CA ARG A 141 -22.91 3.80 5.65
C ARG A 141 -23.76 4.57 4.65
N GLY A 142 -23.44 4.50 3.37
CA GLY A 142 -24.10 5.23 2.31
C GLY A 142 -24.73 4.33 1.22
N MET A 143 -25.13 3.10 1.57
CA MET A 143 -25.60 2.12 0.60
C MET A 143 -26.82 2.61 -0.19
N GLU A 144 -27.74 3.30 0.46
CA GLU A 144 -28.93 3.82 -0.22
C GLU A 144 -28.56 4.83 -1.31
N THR A 145 -27.71 5.79 -0.99
CA THR A 145 -27.19 6.76 -1.95
C THR A 145 -26.36 6.08 -3.05
N TRP A 146 -25.57 5.09 -2.65
CA TRP A 146 -24.77 4.32 -3.60
C TRP A 146 -25.65 3.62 -4.64
N GLU A 147 -26.66 2.88 -4.22
CA GLU A 147 -27.53 2.12 -5.12
C GLU A 147 -28.42 3.00 -5.99
N LYS A 148 -28.91 4.12 -5.44
CA LYS A 148 -29.85 5.00 -6.14
C LYS A 148 -29.18 6.01 -7.07
N ILE A 149 -27.96 6.44 -6.75
CA ILE A 149 -27.29 7.56 -7.43
C ILE A 149 -25.96 7.15 -8.04
N MET A 150 -25.05 6.62 -7.22
CA MET A 150 -23.65 6.42 -7.63
C MET A 150 -23.50 5.26 -8.62
N ARG A 151 -24.10 4.11 -8.31
CA ARG A 151 -24.05 2.93 -9.19
C ARG A 151 -24.70 3.19 -10.56
N PRO A 152 -25.93 3.76 -10.66
CA PRO A 152 -26.53 4.08 -11.95
C PRO A 152 -25.74 5.13 -12.75
N ALA A 153 -24.99 6.00 -12.08
CA ALA A 153 -24.13 6.98 -12.72
C ALA A 153 -22.73 6.42 -13.11
N GLY A 154 -22.52 5.12 -13.00
CA GLY A 154 -21.27 4.47 -13.42
C GLY A 154 -20.08 4.63 -12.46
N PHE A 155 -20.31 5.00 -11.20
CA PHE A 155 -19.23 5.11 -10.22
C PHE A 155 -18.72 3.75 -9.74
N HIS A 156 -17.40 3.66 -9.59
CA HIS A 156 -16.73 2.59 -8.86
C HIS A 156 -15.98 3.14 -7.64
N ASN A 157 -16.10 2.43 -6.50
CA ASN A 157 -15.52 2.87 -5.23
C ASN A 157 -14.07 2.39 -5.07
N LEU A 158 -13.13 3.32 -5.20
CA LEU A 158 -11.71 3.15 -4.90
C LEU A 158 -11.29 3.89 -3.61
N GLY A 159 -12.17 3.93 -2.61
CA GLY A 159 -11.81 4.37 -1.26
C GLY A 159 -11.10 3.26 -0.49
N TYR A 160 -10.07 3.62 0.28
CA TYR A 160 -9.32 2.70 1.13
C TYR A 160 -9.05 3.34 2.48
N GLY A 161 -9.47 2.69 3.56
CA GLY A 161 -9.24 3.19 4.91
C GLY A 161 -7.76 3.49 5.15
N PHE A 162 -7.48 4.62 5.76
CA PHE A 162 -6.13 5.11 6.08
C PHE A 162 -5.21 5.40 4.89
N ASP A 163 -5.70 5.40 3.66
CA ASP A 163 -4.88 5.85 2.53
C ASP A 163 -4.45 7.30 2.67
N ARG A 164 -3.22 7.55 2.25
CA ARG A 164 -2.61 8.86 2.06
C ARG A 164 -2.30 9.06 0.59
N ILE A 165 -1.83 10.22 0.22
CA ILE A 165 -1.51 10.57 -1.18
C ILE A 165 -0.55 9.54 -1.80
N GLU A 166 0.51 9.17 -1.10
CA GLU A 166 1.49 8.19 -1.56
C GLU A 166 0.89 6.80 -1.84
N ASN A 167 -0.18 6.43 -1.14
CA ASN A 167 -0.88 5.17 -1.36
C ASN A 167 -1.82 5.25 -2.58
N VAL A 168 -2.48 6.39 -2.76
CA VAL A 168 -3.26 6.66 -3.98
C VAL A 168 -2.35 6.62 -5.20
N LEU A 169 -1.20 7.32 -5.16
CA LEU A 169 -0.23 7.34 -6.26
C LEU A 169 0.30 5.93 -6.64
N TRP A 170 0.36 5.01 -5.68
CA TRP A 170 0.76 3.63 -5.97
C TRP A 170 -0.31 2.83 -6.70
N ARG A 171 -1.59 3.19 -6.50
CA ARG A 171 -2.75 2.45 -7.02
C ARG A 171 -3.25 2.92 -8.39
N VAL A 172 -2.93 4.13 -8.82
CA VAL A 172 -3.48 4.76 -10.03
C VAL A 172 -2.49 4.85 -11.20
#